data_427fcd10e6593a7df8c9a118e1c22ac8
#
_entry.id   427fcd10e6593a7df8c9a118e1c22ac8
#
_cell.length_a   1.000
_cell.length_b   1.000
_cell.length_c   1.000
_cell.angle_alpha   90.00
_cell.angle_beta   90.00
_cell.angle_gamma   90.00
#
_symmetry.space_group_name_H-M   'P 1'
#
loop_
_entity.id
_entity.type
_entity.pdbx_description
1 polymer ?
#
loop_
_entity_poly.entity_id
_entity_poly.type
_entity_poly.pdbx_seq_one_letter_code
_entity_poly.pdbx_strand_id
1 'polypeptide(L)'
;DTEVTSQDYEEGIKKIDEVNILRKYLNNDHHLAFLTIDKGEFASQFTPLPQVTYDVEPYTDIESIKDKFEESPIRLTTLTQAKQMPFKDDKIDIVMNQLCNYDKSEIKRVLKPGGYFILHQNGTGNLKELVEMYVPFRMNGEWNLYSCIPTLESIGFKILEGIEDHNYIRFKSIEGIYN
;
A
#
# COMPACT_ATOMS: atom_id res chain seq x y z
N ASP A 1 3.32 12.02 22.02
CA ASP A 1 3.00 10.59 21.84
C ASP A 1 1.48 10.48 21.97
N THR A 2 0.77 10.58 20.84
CA THR A 2 -0.69 10.51 20.83
C THR A 2 -1.10 9.12 20.34
N GLU A 3 -1.63 8.32 21.26
CA GLU A 3 -2.42 7.13 20.91
C GLU A 3 -3.67 7.58 20.15
N VAL A 4 -4.00 6.90 19.05
CA VAL A 4 -5.29 7.11 18.38
C VAL A 4 -6.34 6.37 19.20
N THR A 5 -7.22 7.11 19.83
CA THR A 5 -8.33 6.56 20.60
C THR A 5 -9.64 6.89 19.91
N SER A 6 -10.37 5.87 19.49
CA SER A 6 -11.78 5.98 19.12
C SER A 6 -12.68 5.56 20.25
N GLN A 7 -14.00 5.72 20.07
CA GLN A 7 -14.99 5.22 21.03
C GLN A 7 -14.91 3.69 21.16
N ASP A 8 -14.53 2.99 20.10
CA ASP A 8 -14.61 1.54 19.93
C ASP A 8 -13.28 0.81 20.16
N TYR A 9 -12.15 1.47 19.89
CA TYR A 9 -10.82 0.86 20.03
C TYR A 9 -9.75 1.89 20.39
N GLU A 10 -8.62 1.41 20.85
CA GLU A 10 -7.36 2.15 20.97
C GLU A 10 -6.27 1.45 20.14
N GLU A 11 -5.43 2.23 19.51
CA GLU A 11 -4.32 1.75 18.69
C GLU A 11 -3.03 2.37 19.19
N GLY A 12 -1.97 1.56 19.24
CA GLY A 12 -0.63 2.03 19.57
C GLY A 12 -0.04 2.91 18.46
N ILE A 13 1.03 3.59 18.81
CA ILE A 13 1.67 4.56 17.91
C ILE A 13 2.31 3.84 16.73
N LYS A 14 1.93 4.23 15.51
CA LYS A 14 2.57 3.80 14.29
C LYS A 14 3.97 4.44 14.17
N LYS A 15 5.00 3.61 14.03
CA LYS A 15 6.40 4.07 13.95
C LYS A 15 6.88 4.28 12.52
N ILE A 16 6.20 3.65 11.55
CA ILE A 16 6.54 3.77 10.14
C ILE A 16 5.89 5.04 9.57
N ASP A 17 6.72 5.92 9.03
CA ASP A 17 6.30 7.15 8.35
C ASP A 17 6.48 6.98 6.84
N GLU A 18 5.42 6.54 6.17
CA GLU A 18 5.43 6.29 4.73
C GLU A 18 5.65 7.56 3.92
N VAL A 19 5.19 8.71 4.42
CA VAL A 19 5.40 10.00 3.75
C VAL A 19 6.89 10.31 3.67
N ASN A 20 7.59 10.20 4.78
CA ASN A 20 9.03 10.42 4.81
C ASN A 20 9.80 9.37 3.99
N ILE A 21 9.35 8.10 3.98
CA ILE A 21 9.96 7.06 3.14
C ILE A 21 9.85 7.41 1.67
N LEU A 22 8.64 7.75 1.17
CA LEU A 22 8.46 8.14 -0.22
C LEU A 22 9.29 9.38 -0.58
N ARG A 23 9.32 10.38 0.28
CA ARG A 23 10.05 11.65 0.06
C ARG A 23 11.55 11.46 -0.15
N LYS A 24 12.17 10.43 0.41
CA LYS A 24 13.60 10.12 0.18
C LYS A 24 13.92 9.84 -1.29
N TYR A 25 12.96 9.28 -2.04
CA TYR A 25 13.15 8.79 -3.40
C TYR A 25 12.42 9.62 -4.45
N LEU A 26 11.50 10.51 -4.03
CA LEU A 26 10.62 11.26 -4.91
C LEU A 26 11.28 12.54 -5.44
N ASN A 27 11.16 12.75 -6.77
CA ASN A 27 11.48 13.99 -7.46
C ASN A 27 10.25 14.54 -8.16
N ASN A 28 10.20 15.83 -8.43
CA ASN A 28 9.05 16.52 -9.04
C ASN A 28 8.74 16.07 -10.48
N ASP A 29 9.74 15.56 -11.20
CA ASP A 29 9.64 15.05 -12.56
C ASP A 29 9.36 13.55 -12.65
N HIS A 30 9.27 12.86 -11.51
CA HIS A 30 8.93 11.45 -11.48
C HIS A 30 7.48 11.21 -11.88
N HIS A 31 7.24 10.08 -12.53
CA HIS A 31 5.92 9.47 -12.67
C HIS A 31 5.68 8.56 -11.47
N LEU A 32 4.74 8.93 -10.64
CA LEU A 32 4.38 8.21 -9.43
C LEU A 32 3.07 7.45 -9.62
N ALA A 33 3.01 6.21 -9.21
CA ALA A 33 1.78 5.44 -9.15
C ALA A 33 1.56 4.89 -7.74
N PHE A 34 0.46 5.27 -7.12
CA PHE A 34 -0.05 4.59 -5.94
C PHE A 34 -0.88 3.38 -6.38
N LEU A 35 -0.77 2.27 -5.66
CA LEU A 35 -1.62 1.10 -5.79
C LEU A 35 -2.29 0.90 -4.43
N THR A 36 -3.56 1.31 -4.33
CA THR A 36 -4.30 1.44 -3.07
C THR A 36 -5.69 0.82 -3.16
N ILE A 37 -6.40 0.79 -2.03
CA ILE A 37 -7.79 0.30 -1.92
C ILE A 37 -8.64 1.27 -1.10
N ASP A 38 -8.21 2.51 -0.92
CA ASP A 38 -8.80 3.47 0.00
C ASP A 38 -9.42 4.69 -0.70
N LYS A 39 -9.63 4.59 -2.00
CA LYS A 39 -10.29 5.62 -2.81
C LYS A 39 -9.57 6.99 -2.78
N GLY A 40 -8.24 6.94 -2.79
CA GLY A 40 -7.36 8.10 -2.87
C GLY A 40 -7.02 8.76 -1.54
N GLU A 41 -7.50 8.26 -0.42
CA GLU A 41 -7.23 8.86 0.90
C GLU A 41 -5.73 8.79 1.24
N PHE A 42 -5.07 7.68 0.94
CA PHE A 42 -3.65 7.53 1.15
C PHE A 42 -2.83 8.47 0.28
N ALA A 43 -3.11 8.49 -1.02
CA ALA A 43 -2.37 9.33 -1.96
C ALA A 43 -2.47 10.83 -1.62
N SER A 44 -3.60 11.28 -1.08
CA SER A 44 -3.81 12.68 -0.70
C SER A 44 -2.88 13.17 0.42
N GLN A 45 -2.34 12.27 1.23
CA GLN A 45 -1.44 12.62 2.35
C GLN A 45 -0.05 13.09 1.88
N PHE A 46 0.30 12.85 0.61
CA PHE A 46 1.65 13.09 0.09
C PHE A 46 1.84 14.45 -0.61
N THR A 47 0.94 15.40 -0.42
CA THR A 47 1.05 16.74 -1.01
C THR A 47 2.33 17.49 -0.57
N PRO A 48 3.07 18.19 -1.47
CA PRO A 48 2.88 18.27 -2.91
C PRO A 48 3.28 17.00 -3.66
N LEU A 49 2.57 16.70 -4.73
CA LEU A 49 2.79 15.54 -5.60
C LEU A 49 3.47 15.93 -6.93
N PRO A 50 4.17 15.01 -7.60
CA PRO A 50 4.62 15.21 -8.97
C PRO A 50 3.46 15.49 -9.92
N GLN A 51 3.74 16.18 -11.05
CA GLN A 51 2.73 16.49 -12.07
C GLN A 51 2.07 15.24 -12.68
N VAL A 52 2.79 14.12 -12.68
CA VAL A 52 2.29 12.84 -13.19
C VAL A 52 2.16 11.87 -12.04
N THR A 53 1.03 11.94 -11.38
CA THR A 53 0.67 11.04 -10.28
C THR A 53 -0.60 10.28 -10.63
N TYR A 54 -0.58 8.98 -10.41
CA TYR A 54 -1.71 8.07 -10.61
C TYR A 54 -2.12 7.45 -9.28
N ASP A 55 -3.42 7.20 -9.14
CA ASP A 55 -3.97 6.30 -8.14
C ASP A 55 -4.65 5.14 -8.86
N VAL A 56 -4.15 3.92 -8.60
CA VAL A 56 -4.62 2.69 -9.21
C VAL A 56 -5.48 1.95 -8.19
N GLU A 57 -6.77 1.93 -8.42
CA GLU A 57 -7.79 1.30 -7.57
C GLU A 57 -8.26 -0.03 -8.19
N PRO A 58 -7.68 -1.19 -7.81
CA PRO A 58 -7.89 -2.44 -8.53
C PRO A 58 -9.27 -3.08 -8.34
N TYR A 59 -9.97 -2.71 -7.27
CA TYR A 59 -11.24 -3.34 -6.88
C TYR A 59 -12.42 -2.37 -6.81
N THR A 60 -12.17 -1.09 -7.04
CA THR A 60 -13.17 -0.04 -6.93
C THR A 60 -13.79 0.24 -8.30
N ASP A 61 -15.11 0.42 -8.33
CA ASP A 61 -15.77 1.06 -9.47
C ASP A 61 -15.35 2.53 -9.51
N ILE A 62 -14.44 2.88 -10.43
CA ILE A 62 -13.87 4.22 -10.54
C ILE A 62 -14.90 5.28 -10.86
N GLU A 63 -16.00 4.94 -11.56
CA GLU A 63 -17.09 5.87 -11.81
C GLU A 63 -17.78 6.33 -10.51
N SER A 64 -17.80 5.47 -9.48
CA SER A 64 -18.39 5.80 -8.19
C SER A 64 -17.57 6.79 -7.34
N ILE A 65 -16.30 6.98 -7.67
CA ILE A 65 -15.37 7.82 -6.89
C ILE A 65 -14.73 8.95 -7.71
N LYS A 66 -14.97 9.01 -9.00
CA LYS A 66 -14.32 9.98 -9.91
C LYS A 66 -14.49 11.42 -9.46
N ASP A 67 -15.63 11.79 -8.90
CA ASP A 67 -15.93 13.15 -8.46
C ASP A 67 -14.95 13.64 -7.38
N LYS A 68 -14.41 12.73 -6.58
CA LYS A 68 -13.36 13.05 -5.58
C LYS A 68 -12.05 13.50 -6.22
N PHE A 69 -11.83 13.15 -7.49
CA PHE A 69 -10.59 13.40 -8.21
C PHE A 69 -10.69 14.53 -9.23
N GLU A 70 -11.88 15.14 -9.45
CA GLU A 70 -12.08 16.19 -10.45
C GLU A 70 -11.14 17.40 -10.28
N GLU A 71 -10.91 17.82 -9.04
CA GLU A 71 -10.00 18.92 -8.70
C GLU A 71 -8.61 18.42 -8.20
N SER A 72 -8.39 17.11 -8.21
CA SER A 72 -7.15 16.52 -7.73
C SER A 72 -6.08 16.49 -8.83
N PRO A 73 -4.81 16.73 -8.50
CA PRO A 73 -3.70 16.47 -9.43
C PRO A 73 -3.48 14.96 -9.71
N ILE A 74 -4.16 14.10 -8.97
CA ILE A 74 -4.03 12.65 -9.06
C ILE A 74 -4.94 12.12 -10.17
N ARG A 75 -4.39 11.30 -11.06
CA ARG A 75 -5.11 10.65 -12.15
C ARG A 75 -5.62 9.29 -11.70
N LEU A 76 -6.93 9.21 -11.47
CA LEU A 76 -7.58 7.95 -11.08
C LEU A 76 -7.57 6.96 -12.24
N THR A 77 -7.25 5.70 -11.95
CA THR A 77 -7.29 4.58 -12.90
C THR A 77 -7.51 3.24 -12.19
N THR A 78 -7.66 2.16 -12.96
CA THR A 78 -7.81 0.81 -12.42
C THR A 78 -6.98 -0.18 -13.22
N LEU A 79 -6.90 -1.42 -12.76
CA LEU A 79 -6.27 -2.50 -13.53
C LEU A 79 -7.05 -2.77 -14.81
N THR A 80 -6.37 -3.24 -15.83
CA THR A 80 -7.01 -3.72 -17.07
C THR A 80 -7.87 -4.95 -16.80
N GLN A 81 -8.70 -5.34 -17.77
CA GLN A 81 -9.49 -6.59 -17.68
C GLN A 81 -8.61 -7.83 -17.45
N ALA A 82 -7.37 -7.82 -17.94
CA ALA A 82 -6.37 -8.86 -17.70
C ALA A 82 -5.67 -8.73 -16.32
N LYS A 83 -6.14 -7.84 -15.44
CA LYS A 83 -5.55 -7.52 -14.13
C LYS A 83 -4.11 -6.97 -14.20
N GLN A 84 -3.77 -6.34 -15.32
CA GLN A 84 -2.48 -5.71 -15.52
C GLN A 84 -2.53 -4.24 -15.11
N MET A 85 -1.40 -3.70 -14.69
CA MET A 85 -1.24 -2.26 -14.48
C MET A 85 -1.47 -1.50 -15.79
N PRO A 86 -2.24 -0.38 -15.79
CA PRO A 86 -2.66 0.32 -17.01
C PRO A 86 -1.54 1.18 -17.62
N PHE A 87 -0.31 0.76 -17.49
CA PHE A 87 0.88 1.48 -17.97
C PHE A 87 1.67 0.63 -18.97
N LYS A 88 2.38 1.32 -19.86
CA LYS A 88 3.40 0.70 -20.73
C LYS A 88 4.61 0.28 -19.89
N ASP A 89 5.44 -0.58 -20.46
CA ASP A 89 6.73 -0.97 -19.91
C ASP A 89 7.60 0.28 -19.65
N ASP A 90 8.40 0.24 -18.59
CA ASP A 90 9.38 1.27 -18.24
C ASP A 90 8.77 2.70 -18.16
N LYS A 91 7.54 2.83 -17.68
CA LYS A 91 6.83 4.11 -17.67
C LYS A 91 6.88 4.83 -16.32
N ILE A 92 6.92 4.10 -15.24
CA ILE A 92 6.75 4.62 -13.87
C ILE A 92 8.12 4.68 -13.16
N ASP A 93 8.39 5.78 -12.48
CA ASP A 93 9.62 5.95 -11.68
C ASP A 93 9.47 5.35 -10.29
N ILE A 94 8.29 5.51 -9.68
CA ILE A 94 7.98 4.97 -8.35
C ILE A 94 6.60 4.33 -8.37
N VAL A 95 6.50 3.08 -7.91
CA VAL A 95 5.23 2.45 -7.52
C VAL A 95 5.22 2.34 -6.00
N MET A 96 4.19 2.88 -5.37
CA MET A 96 3.93 2.74 -3.94
C MET A 96 2.66 1.92 -3.72
N ASN A 97 2.83 0.73 -3.17
CA ASN A 97 1.72 -0.17 -2.83
C ASN A 97 1.38 -0.03 -1.36
N GLN A 98 0.10 0.15 -1.07
CA GLN A 98 -0.43 0.14 0.29
C GLN A 98 -1.50 -0.93 0.42
N LEU A 99 -1.17 -2.00 1.14
CA LEU A 99 -2.06 -3.09 1.54
C LEU A 99 -2.80 -3.79 0.39
N CYS A 100 -2.39 -3.52 -0.85
CA CYS A 100 -3.03 -4.02 -2.04
C CYS A 100 -2.34 -5.30 -2.54
N ASN A 101 -3.11 -6.26 -3.03
CA ASN A 101 -2.54 -7.39 -3.75
C ASN A 101 -1.90 -6.90 -5.06
N TYR A 102 -0.75 -7.45 -5.40
CA TYR A 102 -0.01 -7.04 -6.59
C TYR A 102 0.63 -8.24 -7.30
N ASP A 103 0.78 -8.10 -8.60
CA ASP A 103 1.63 -8.98 -9.39
C ASP A 103 3.03 -8.37 -9.49
N LYS A 104 4.00 -9.05 -8.89
CA LYS A 104 5.39 -8.60 -8.87
C LYS A 104 6.00 -8.43 -10.26
N SER A 105 5.57 -9.25 -11.23
CA SER A 105 6.04 -9.16 -12.62
C SER A 105 5.51 -7.90 -13.30
N GLU A 106 4.25 -7.53 -13.05
CA GLU A 106 3.64 -6.30 -13.52
C GLU A 106 4.31 -5.06 -12.91
N ILE A 107 4.56 -5.08 -11.58
CA ILE A 107 5.32 -4.00 -10.93
C ILE A 107 6.69 -3.83 -11.61
N LYS A 108 7.40 -4.95 -11.84
CA LYS A 108 8.69 -4.91 -12.51
C LYS A 108 8.61 -4.40 -13.95
N ARG A 109 7.57 -4.78 -14.69
CA ARG A 109 7.35 -4.37 -16.09
C ARG A 109 7.14 -2.87 -16.22
N VAL A 110 6.30 -2.28 -15.36
CA VAL A 110 5.95 -0.86 -15.46
C VAL A 110 7.01 0.08 -14.93
N LEU A 111 7.88 -0.40 -14.04
CA LEU A 111 8.97 0.40 -13.47
C LEU A 111 10.09 0.60 -14.48
N LYS A 112 10.54 1.85 -14.61
CA LYS A 112 11.76 2.19 -15.33
C LYS A 112 12.97 1.46 -14.73
N PRO A 113 14.03 1.19 -15.51
CA PRO A 113 15.31 0.80 -14.97
C PRO A 113 15.79 1.80 -13.90
N GLY A 114 16.10 1.32 -12.70
CA GLY A 114 16.44 2.17 -11.56
C GLY A 114 15.27 2.78 -10.80
N GLY A 115 14.04 2.49 -11.21
CA GLY A 115 12.82 2.91 -10.50
C GLY A 115 12.65 2.18 -9.15
N TYR A 116 11.81 2.73 -8.30
CA TYR A 116 11.60 2.26 -6.93
C TYR A 116 10.25 1.59 -6.75
N PHE A 117 10.24 0.50 -6.00
CA PHE A 117 9.04 -0.12 -5.48
C PHE A 117 9.00 0.04 -3.96
N ILE A 118 8.01 0.76 -3.46
CA ILE A 118 7.76 0.94 -2.03
C ILE A 118 6.56 0.07 -1.69
N LEU A 119 6.75 -0.91 -0.81
CA LEU A 119 5.75 -1.89 -0.45
C LEU A 119 5.41 -1.79 1.02
N HIS A 120 4.14 -1.48 1.33
CA HIS A 120 3.57 -1.58 2.66
C HIS A 120 2.53 -2.69 2.69
N GLN A 121 2.73 -3.68 3.55
CA GLN A 121 1.84 -4.82 3.71
C GLN A 121 1.72 -5.22 5.19
N ASN A 122 0.55 -5.73 5.55
CA ASN A 122 0.37 -6.37 6.84
C ASN A 122 1.07 -7.74 6.85
N GLY A 123 1.85 -8.00 7.87
CA GLY A 123 2.38 -9.34 8.14
C GLY A 123 1.29 -10.31 8.62
N THR A 124 1.58 -11.61 8.58
CA THR A 124 0.66 -12.64 9.11
C THR A 124 0.41 -12.54 10.61
N GLY A 125 1.21 -11.74 11.32
CA GLY A 125 1.00 -11.38 12.72
C GLY A 125 -0.11 -10.35 12.94
N ASN A 126 -0.56 -9.66 11.87
CA ASN A 126 -1.59 -8.63 12.00
C ASN A 126 -2.90 -9.22 12.51
N LEU A 127 -3.46 -8.64 13.57
CA LEU A 127 -4.69 -9.08 14.25
C LEU A 127 -4.68 -10.59 14.58
N LYS A 128 -3.52 -11.15 14.91
CA LYS A 128 -3.33 -12.59 15.08
C LYS A 128 -4.32 -13.20 16.06
N GLU A 129 -4.47 -12.59 17.23
CA GLU A 129 -5.34 -13.08 18.29
C GLU A 129 -6.80 -13.09 17.84
N LEU A 130 -7.24 -12.06 17.13
CA LEU A 130 -8.59 -11.96 16.60
C LEU A 130 -8.84 -13.03 15.52
N VAL A 131 -7.90 -13.16 14.58
CA VAL A 131 -8.01 -14.14 13.49
C VAL A 131 -8.06 -15.58 14.04
N GLU A 132 -7.24 -15.91 15.04
CA GLU A 132 -7.19 -17.24 15.65
C GLU A 132 -8.50 -17.61 16.40
N MET A 133 -9.28 -16.63 16.85
CA MET A 133 -10.60 -16.86 17.44
C MET A 133 -11.65 -17.35 16.43
N TYR A 134 -11.54 -16.91 15.17
CA TYR A 134 -12.56 -17.15 14.14
C TYR A 134 -12.12 -18.13 13.06
N VAL A 135 -10.83 -18.29 12.83
CA VAL A 135 -10.27 -19.14 11.78
C VAL A 135 -9.31 -20.16 12.39
N PRO A 136 -9.76 -21.42 12.59
CA PRO A 136 -8.93 -22.44 13.27
C PRO A 136 -7.70 -22.88 12.48
N PHE A 137 -7.59 -22.52 11.20
CA PHE A 137 -6.45 -22.87 10.36
C PHE A 137 -5.94 -21.66 9.55
N ARG A 138 -4.69 -21.28 9.72
CA ARG A 138 -4.00 -20.40 8.78
C ARG A 138 -3.57 -21.21 7.55
N MET A 139 -4.15 -20.92 6.40
CA MET A 139 -3.90 -21.66 5.17
C MET A 139 -2.58 -21.29 4.46
N ASN A 140 -1.87 -20.25 4.88
CA ASN A 140 -0.68 -19.78 4.17
C ASN A 140 0.49 -19.58 5.13
N GLY A 141 1.70 -19.83 4.61
CA GLY A 141 2.95 -19.64 5.34
C GLY A 141 3.12 -18.22 5.90
N GLU A 142 4.13 -18.03 6.72
CA GLU A 142 4.39 -16.73 7.33
C GLU A 142 4.76 -15.70 6.25
N TRP A 143 3.95 -14.64 6.15
CA TRP A 143 4.27 -13.45 5.39
C TRP A 143 4.79 -12.39 6.36
N ASN A 144 6.03 -12.01 6.19
CA ASN A 144 6.72 -11.00 6.97
C ASN A 144 7.87 -10.41 6.13
N LEU A 145 8.62 -9.49 6.69
CA LEU A 145 9.74 -8.86 5.98
C LEU A 145 10.76 -9.90 5.46
N TYR A 146 11.09 -10.91 6.25
CA TYR A 146 12.07 -11.93 5.89
C TYR A 146 11.62 -12.84 4.74
N SER A 147 10.33 -13.14 4.64
CA SER A 147 9.76 -13.93 3.53
C SER A 147 9.55 -13.09 2.26
N CYS A 148 9.30 -11.80 2.42
CA CYS A 148 9.10 -10.86 1.32
C CYS A 148 10.40 -10.58 0.55
N ILE A 149 11.51 -10.36 1.25
CA ILE A 149 12.81 -10.00 0.65
C ILE A 149 13.25 -10.99 -0.44
N PRO A 150 13.40 -12.30 -0.18
CA PRO A 150 13.83 -13.24 -1.21
C PRO A 150 12.89 -13.29 -2.42
N THR A 151 11.61 -13.06 -2.18
CA THR A 151 10.60 -13.05 -3.23
C THR A 151 10.81 -11.91 -4.22
N LEU A 152 11.13 -10.71 -3.73
CA LEU A 152 11.43 -9.56 -4.57
C LEU A 152 12.80 -9.66 -5.23
N GLU A 153 13.82 -10.12 -4.51
CA GLU A 153 15.15 -10.33 -5.06
C GLU A 153 15.16 -11.34 -6.21
N SER A 154 14.32 -12.40 -6.12
CA SER A 154 14.22 -13.44 -7.17
C SER A 154 13.80 -12.91 -8.54
N ILE A 155 13.16 -11.73 -8.59
CA ILE A 155 12.76 -11.07 -9.85
C ILE A 155 13.61 -9.84 -10.17
N GLY A 156 14.73 -9.68 -9.46
CA GLY A 156 15.76 -8.68 -9.73
C GLY A 156 15.59 -7.33 -9.08
N PHE A 157 14.79 -7.22 -8.00
CA PHE A 157 14.85 -6.05 -7.12
C PHE A 157 16.06 -6.13 -6.20
N LYS A 158 16.64 -4.97 -5.91
CA LYS A 158 17.61 -4.79 -4.85
C LYS A 158 16.92 -4.14 -3.66
N ILE A 159 16.92 -4.80 -2.51
CA ILE A 159 16.32 -4.24 -1.31
C ILE A 159 17.23 -3.14 -0.74
N LEU A 160 16.69 -1.96 -0.58
CA LEU A 160 17.39 -0.80 -0.04
C LEU A 160 17.10 -0.60 1.44
N GLU A 161 15.83 -0.72 1.82
CA GLU A 161 15.38 -0.60 3.21
C GLU A 161 14.33 -1.68 3.48
N GLY A 162 14.30 -2.20 4.69
CA GLY A 162 13.26 -3.08 5.20
C GLY A 162 12.96 -2.71 6.64
N ILE A 163 11.70 -2.37 6.92
CA ILE A 163 11.24 -1.95 8.25
C ILE A 163 10.06 -2.84 8.63
N GLU A 164 10.08 -3.36 9.85
CA GLU A 164 8.97 -4.08 10.43
C GLU A 164 8.53 -3.35 11.70
N ASP A 165 7.24 -3.09 11.81
CA ASP A 165 6.64 -2.46 12.99
C ASP A 165 5.65 -3.43 13.64
N HIS A 166 5.71 -3.49 14.96
CA HIS A 166 4.79 -4.25 15.78
C HIS A 166 3.98 -3.27 16.60
N ASN A 167 2.71 -3.16 16.26
CA ASN A 167 1.75 -2.31 16.92
C ASN A 167 0.63 -3.16 17.54
N TYR A 168 -0.25 -2.55 18.32
CA TYR A 168 -1.42 -3.22 18.87
C TYR A 168 -2.69 -2.44 18.55
N ILE A 169 -3.79 -3.17 18.43
CA ILE A 169 -5.16 -2.64 18.46
C ILE A 169 -5.87 -3.32 19.63
N ARG A 170 -6.48 -2.54 20.51
CA ARG A 170 -7.25 -3.04 21.63
C ARG A 170 -8.70 -2.61 21.46
N PHE A 171 -9.57 -3.54 21.14
CA PHE A 171 -11.00 -3.31 21.08
C PHE A 171 -11.59 -3.18 22.49
N LYS A 172 -12.43 -2.19 22.70
CA LYS A 172 -13.05 -1.90 24.00
C LYS A 172 -14.33 -2.69 24.25
N SER A 173 -14.93 -3.20 23.16
CA SER A 173 -16.13 -4.03 23.18
C SER A 173 -16.15 -4.98 21.98
N ILE A 174 -17.08 -5.94 22.02
CA ILE A 174 -17.31 -6.84 20.89
C ILE A 174 -17.88 -6.05 19.70
N GLU A 175 -18.72 -5.08 19.94
CA GLU A 175 -19.27 -4.19 18.92
C GLU A 175 -18.18 -3.43 18.16
N GLY A 176 -17.12 -3.02 18.84
CA GLY A 176 -15.98 -2.33 18.23
C GLY A 176 -15.19 -3.17 17.22
N ILE A 177 -15.40 -4.49 17.21
CA ILE A 177 -14.78 -5.38 16.20
C ILE A 177 -15.54 -5.32 14.86
N TYR A 178 -16.82 -4.93 14.89
CA TYR A 178 -17.72 -4.95 13.72
C TYR A 178 -17.92 -3.55 13.10
N ASN A 179 -17.42 -2.50 13.72
CA ASN A 179 -17.45 -1.14 13.21
C ASN A 179 -16.14 -0.77 12.50
#